data_afc46e23ecaa28d87b8f822b36e6bf7b
#
_entry.id   afc46e23ecaa28d87b8f822b36e6bf7b
#
_cell.length_a   1.000
_cell.length_b   1.000
_cell.length_c   1.000
_cell.angle_alpha   90.00
_cell.angle_beta   90.00
_cell.angle_gamma   90.00
#
_symmetry.space_group_name_H-M   'P 1'
#
loop_
_entity.id
_entity.type
_entity.pdbx_description
1 polymer ?
#
loop_
_entity_poly.entity_id
_entity_poly.type
_entity_poly.pdbx_seq_one_letter_code
_entity_poly.pdbx_strand_id
1 'polypeptide(L)'
;VRKRPTEQFQANVSLSIGSWQQLRGIVDLSGGLNQDASVRGRVVIAYQDRESYQHRYEQQRQTLYGIIEADLGRDTLLTLGTDYQDTKPEGSMSGGLPLFDNQGNRTNYSHHTSTAPRWASSKTKALNSFTTIEHNFSDDWQVKASYIYGDNDLEYDVLWPTGNPDPITNEGMIPGSLAFIDGNRTQHTYDLKLSGRFMLLDRSQQALIGVNQQKQEFANPYYGSLNEAPPLGDFRDKNFTYPTPQW
;
A
#
# COMPACT_ATOMS: atom_id res chain seq x y z
N VAL A 1 8.43 -10.77 -3.30
CA VAL A 1 8.30 -12.25 -3.23
C VAL A 1 6.99 -12.58 -2.55
N ARG A 2 6.15 -13.41 -3.19
CA ARG A 2 4.88 -13.88 -2.64
C ARG A 2 5.12 -15.09 -1.72
N LYS A 3 4.38 -15.18 -0.62
CA LYS A 3 4.36 -16.38 0.21
C LYS A 3 3.65 -17.49 -0.56
N ARG A 4 4.31 -18.63 -0.74
CA ARG A 4 3.72 -19.81 -1.39
C ARG A 4 3.09 -20.75 -0.35
N PRO A 5 2.10 -21.57 -0.71
CA PRO A 5 1.55 -22.59 0.17
C PRO A 5 2.56 -23.73 0.42
N THR A 6 2.37 -24.45 1.50
CA THR A 6 3.18 -25.61 1.90
C THR A 6 2.38 -26.90 1.71
N GLU A 7 3.05 -28.03 1.52
CA GLU A 7 2.40 -29.34 1.45
C GLU A 7 1.88 -29.76 2.84
N GLN A 8 2.73 -29.60 3.85
CA GLN A 8 2.37 -29.90 5.24
C GLN A 8 1.64 -28.72 5.87
N PHE A 9 0.68 -29.01 6.74
CA PHE A 9 -0.04 -27.98 7.48
C PHE A 9 0.91 -27.19 8.37
N GLN A 10 0.84 -25.87 8.26
CA GLN A 10 1.56 -24.91 9.08
C GLN A 10 0.59 -23.83 9.55
N ALA A 11 0.69 -23.47 10.81
CA ALA A 11 -0.05 -22.37 11.40
C ALA A 11 0.91 -21.48 12.18
N ASN A 12 0.84 -20.19 11.93
CA ASN A 12 1.58 -19.19 12.68
C ASN A 12 0.64 -18.10 13.14
N VAL A 13 0.66 -17.78 14.44
CA VAL A 13 -0.06 -16.65 15.01
C VAL A 13 0.96 -15.74 15.67
N SER A 14 0.92 -14.47 15.33
CA SER A 14 1.79 -13.44 15.89
C SER A 14 0.99 -12.29 16.43
N LEU A 15 1.32 -11.86 17.64
CA LEU A 15 0.78 -10.65 18.27
C LEU A 15 1.96 -9.79 18.68
N SER A 16 1.94 -8.51 18.31
CA SER A 16 2.96 -7.55 18.71
C SER A 16 2.34 -6.27 19.19
N ILE A 17 2.91 -5.73 20.26
CA ILE A 17 2.60 -4.42 20.84
C ILE A 17 3.87 -3.57 20.84
N GLY A 18 3.72 -2.29 20.66
CA GLY A 18 4.88 -1.38 20.57
C GLY A 18 4.54 0.03 21.03
N SER A 19 5.50 0.91 20.89
CA SER A 19 5.32 2.35 21.14
C SER A 19 4.24 2.92 20.25
N TRP A 20 3.65 4.06 20.67
CA TRP A 20 2.59 4.75 19.94
C TRP A 20 1.33 3.88 19.79
N GLN A 21 0.95 3.20 20.86
CA GLN A 21 -0.22 2.32 20.96
C GLN A 21 -0.27 1.26 19.83
N GLN A 22 0.89 0.91 19.27
CA GLN A 22 0.92 -0.06 18.18
C GLN A 22 0.45 -1.42 18.67
N LEU A 23 -0.59 -1.92 18.04
CA LEU A 23 -1.10 -3.27 18.14
C LEU A 23 -1.09 -3.92 16.76
N ARG A 24 -0.52 -5.11 16.62
CA ARG A 24 -0.55 -5.87 15.37
C ARG A 24 -0.79 -7.35 15.65
N GLY A 25 -1.79 -7.91 14.97
CA GLY A 25 -2.10 -9.35 14.95
C GLY A 25 -1.92 -9.93 13.55
N ILE A 26 -1.39 -11.13 13.45
CA ILE A 26 -1.24 -11.87 12.19
C ILE A 26 -1.64 -13.32 12.44
N VAL A 27 -2.46 -13.87 11.52
CA VAL A 27 -2.73 -15.30 11.39
C VAL A 27 -2.28 -15.74 10.02
N ASP A 28 -1.46 -16.78 9.95
CA ASP A 28 -0.90 -17.32 8.71
C ASP A 28 -1.06 -18.85 8.72
N LEU A 29 -1.94 -19.38 7.87
CA LEU A 29 -2.27 -20.78 7.74
C LEU A 29 -1.91 -21.27 6.36
N SER A 30 -1.30 -22.44 6.26
CA SER A 30 -0.88 -23.04 5.00
C SER A 30 -0.94 -24.56 5.07
N GLY A 31 -1.22 -25.23 3.96
CA GLY A 31 -1.21 -26.70 3.90
C GLY A 31 -1.82 -27.28 2.63
N GLY A 32 -1.69 -28.59 2.48
CA GLY A 32 -2.38 -29.37 1.46
C GLY A 32 -3.89 -29.36 1.69
N LEU A 33 -4.65 -29.24 0.61
CA LEU A 33 -6.11 -29.24 0.60
C LEU A 33 -6.69 -30.60 0.18
N ASN A 34 -5.85 -31.50 -0.31
CA ASN A 34 -6.16 -32.87 -0.64
C ASN A 34 -5.09 -33.84 -0.09
N GLN A 35 -5.31 -35.15 -0.21
CA GLN A 35 -4.47 -36.18 0.45
C GLN A 35 -3.03 -36.22 -0.04
N ASP A 36 -2.78 -35.95 -1.30
CA ASP A 36 -1.46 -35.97 -1.93
C ASP A 36 -0.81 -34.58 -2.00
N ALA A 37 -1.47 -33.55 -1.42
CA ALA A 37 -1.05 -32.16 -1.45
C ALA A 37 -0.78 -31.59 -2.86
N SER A 38 -1.33 -32.23 -3.90
CA SER A 38 -1.29 -31.71 -5.26
C SER A 38 -2.11 -30.41 -5.40
N VAL A 39 -3.07 -30.18 -4.50
CA VAL A 39 -3.72 -28.88 -4.29
C VAL A 39 -3.37 -28.38 -2.91
N ARG A 40 -2.79 -27.20 -2.82
CA ARG A 40 -2.35 -26.60 -1.56
C ARG A 40 -2.73 -25.12 -1.49
N GLY A 41 -2.97 -24.65 -0.29
CA GLY A 41 -3.44 -23.29 -0.05
C GLY A 41 -2.71 -22.59 1.09
N ARG A 42 -2.74 -21.26 1.06
CA ARG A 42 -2.30 -20.42 2.15
C ARG A 42 -3.20 -19.22 2.29
N VAL A 43 -3.52 -18.86 3.53
CA VAL A 43 -4.23 -17.64 3.87
C VAL A 43 -3.44 -16.87 4.93
N VAL A 44 -3.33 -15.56 4.76
CA VAL A 44 -2.73 -14.67 5.76
C VAL A 44 -3.70 -13.52 6.01
N ILE A 45 -4.03 -13.32 7.28
CA ILE A 45 -4.84 -12.20 7.75
C ILE A 45 -3.98 -11.39 8.70
N ALA A 46 -3.91 -10.08 8.49
CA ALA A 46 -3.21 -9.18 9.40
C ALA A 46 -4.07 -7.95 9.69
N TYR A 47 -4.05 -7.53 10.95
CA TYR A 47 -4.61 -6.27 11.40
C TYR A 47 -3.54 -5.50 12.15
N GLN A 48 -3.48 -4.20 11.92
CA GLN A 48 -2.59 -3.29 12.64
C GLN A 48 -3.35 -2.01 12.95
N ASP A 49 -3.19 -1.56 14.19
CA ASP A 49 -3.63 -0.25 14.69
C ASP A 49 -2.42 0.43 15.34
N ARG A 50 -2.21 1.69 15.06
CA ARG A 50 -1.10 2.45 15.63
C ARG A 50 -1.34 3.95 15.59
N GLU A 51 -0.79 4.65 16.55
CA GLU A 51 -0.55 6.09 16.51
C GLU A 51 0.87 6.38 15.96
N SER A 52 1.30 7.63 16.04
CA SER A 52 2.63 8.10 15.64
C SER A 52 3.20 9.06 16.68
N TYR A 53 4.50 9.33 16.59
CA TYR A 53 5.11 10.45 17.29
C TYR A 53 4.53 11.81 16.87
N GLN A 54 3.96 11.91 15.67
CA GLN A 54 3.29 13.11 15.19
C GLN A 54 1.92 13.26 15.86
N HIS A 55 1.62 14.44 16.35
CA HIS A 55 0.31 14.74 16.95
C HIS A 55 -0.82 14.46 15.96
N ARG A 56 -1.89 13.87 16.47
CA ARG A 56 -3.15 13.60 15.74
C ARG A 56 -3.07 12.54 14.65
N TYR A 57 -1.89 11.98 14.37
CA TYR A 57 -1.78 10.90 13.38
C TYR A 57 -2.08 9.54 13.99
N GLU A 58 -3.02 8.82 13.38
CA GLU A 58 -3.33 7.44 13.66
C GLU A 58 -3.54 6.65 12.36
N GLN A 59 -3.35 5.35 12.38
CA GLN A 59 -3.46 4.52 11.19
C GLN A 59 -3.97 3.13 11.53
N GLN A 60 -5.05 2.73 10.86
CA GLN A 60 -5.51 1.35 10.82
C GLN A 60 -5.15 0.71 9.48
N ARG A 61 -4.71 -0.56 9.53
CA ARG A 61 -4.41 -1.34 8.34
C ARG A 61 -4.94 -2.76 8.48
N GLN A 62 -5.67 -3.19 7.47
CA GLN A 62 -6.13 -4.57 7.32
C GLN A 62 -5.49 -5.18 6.07
N THR A 63 -5.08 -6.43 6.16
CA THR A 63 -4.52 -7.16 5.02
C THR A 63 -5.10 -8.56 5.00
N LEU A 64 -5.56 -8.98 3.84
CA LEU A 64 -5.96 -10.34 3.53
C LEU A 64 -5.16 -10.82 2.33
N TYR A 65 -4.53 -11.98 2.45
CA TYR A 65 -3.81 -12.64 1.36
C TYR A 65 -4.28 -14.09 1.26
N GLY A 66 -4.59 -14.53 0.06
CA GLY A 66 -4.95 -15.91 -0.25
C GLY A 66 -4.23 -16.39 -1.50
N ILE A 67 -3.77 -17.64 -1.48
CA ILE A 67 -3.14 -18.28 -2.64
C ILE A 67 -3.47 -19.78 -2.64
N ILE A 68 -3.74 -20.29 -3.82
CA ILE A 68 -3.90 -21.71 -4.10
C ILE A 68 -2.93 -22.09 -5.21
N GLU A 69 -2.27 -23.22 -5.03
CA GLU A 69 -1.48 -23.89 -6.07
C GLU A 69 -2.05 -25.27 -6.35
N ALA A 70 -2.09 -25.64 -7.62
CA ALA A 70 -2.55 -26.94 -8.07
C ALA A 70 -1.54 -27.51 -9.09
N ASP A 71 -1.05 -28.71 -8.82
CA ASP A 71 -0.22 -29.47 -9.74
C ASP A 71 -1.14 -30.15 -10.77
N LEU A 72 -1.14 -29.64 -12.00
CA LEU A 72 -1.92 -30.18 -13.12
C LEU A 72 -1.07 -31.24 -13.85
N GLY A 73 -0.91 -32.41 -13.23
CA GLY A 73 0.01 -33.43 -13.66
C GLY A 73 1.45 -33.21 -13.11
N ARG A 74 2.46 -33.77 -13.79
CA ARG A 74 3.85 -33.72 -13.31
C ARG A 74 4.59 -32.42 -13.65
N ASP A 75 4.18 -31.79 -14.74
CA ASP A 75 5.00 -30.76 -15.38
C ASP A 75 4.32 -29.39 -15.37
N THR A 76 3.10 -29.30 -14.85
CA THR A 76 2.32 -28.04 -14.88
C THR A 76 1.87 -27.64 -13.50
N LEU A 77 2.17 -26.41 -13.12
CA LEU A 77 1.72 -25.78 -11.89
C LEU A 77 0.79 -24.59 -12.22
N LEU A 78 -0.42 -24.64 -11.70
CA LEU A 78 -1.35 -23.51 -11.69
C LEU A 78 -1.28 -22.82 -10.34
N THR A 79 -1.13 -21.50 -10.33
CA THR A 79 -1.19 -20.65 -9.16
C THR A 79 -2.26 -19.59 -9.32
N LEU A 80 -3.15 -19.50 -8.34
CA LEU A 80 -4.19 -18.48 -8.23
C LEU A 80 -4.03 -17.76 -6.89
N GLY A 81 -4.16 -16.47 -6.87
CA GLY A 81 -4.10 -15.77 -5.59
C GLY A 81 -4.64 -14.35 -5.65
N THR A 82 -4.88 -13.82 -4.47
CA THR A 82 -5.35 -12.45 -4.28
C THR A 82 -4.73 -11.87 -3.02
N ASP A 83 -4.48 -10.57 -3.03
CA ASP A 83 -4.21 -9.76 -1.84
C ASP A 83 -5.14 -8.55 -1.81
N TYR A 84 -5.63 -8.25 -0.62
CA TYR A 84 -6.41 -7.06 -0.34
C TYR A 84 -5.79 -6.32 0.83
N GLN A 85 -5.63 -5.02 0.69
CA GLN A 85 -5.17 -4.15 1.77
C GLN A 85 -6.06 -2.92 1.86
N ASP A 86 -6.56 -2.63 3.07
CA ASP A 86 -7.27 -1.40 3.42
C ASP A 86 -6.42 -0.64 4.45
N THR A 87 -6.05 0.60 4.12
CA THR A 87 -5.21 1.45 4.96
C THR A 87 -5.93 2.78 5.17
N LYS A 88 -6.17 3.13 6.43
CA LYS A 88 -6.94 4.32 6.86
C LYS A 88 -6.09 5.15 7.82
N PRO A 89 -5.21 6.02 7.33
CA PRO A 89 -4.56 7.02 8.15
C PRO A 89 -5.45 8.24 8.34
N GLU A 90 -5.49 8.78 9.55
CA GLU A 90 -6.09 10.05 9.91
C GLU A 90 -5.01 10.99 10.42
N GLY A 91 -5.24 12.31 10.40
CA GLY A 91 -4.24 13.30 10.75
C GLY A 91 -3.02 13.31 9.80
N SER A 92 -3.23 12.93 8.55
CA SER A 92 -2.17 12.84 7.54
C SER A 92 -1.71 14.23 7.12
N MET A 93 -0.46 14.57 7.42
CA MET A 93 0.11 15.87 7.04
C MET A 93 0.44 15.89 5.55
N SER A 94 -0.13 16.85 4.83
CA SER A 94 0.19 17.17 3.45
C SER A 94 1.09 18.40 3.40
N GLY A 95 2.17 18.34 2.62
CA GLY A 95 3.23 19.35 2.67
C GLY A 95 4.17 19.14 3.86
N GLY A 96 4.79 20.21 4.32
CA GLY A 96 5.74 20.21 5.41
C GLY A 96 5.48 21.31 6.42
N LEU A 97 6.33 21.35 7.46
CA LEU A 97 6.37 22.47 8.37
C LEU A 97 7.11 23.65 7.69
N PRO A 98 6.68 24.91 7.91
CA PRO A 98 7.35 26.07 7.34
C PRO A 98 8.78 26.17 7.88
N LEU A 99 9.74 26.45 6.98
CA LEU A 99 11.15 26.56 7.34
C LEU A 99 11.50 27.94 7.91
N PHE A 100 10.70 28.95 7.60
CA PHE A 100 10.91 30.32 8.02
C PHE A 100 9.63 30.92 8.59
N ASP A 101 9.77 31.81 9.56
CA ASP A 101 8.70 32.66 10.06
C ASP A 101 8.45 33.87 9.14
N ASN A 102 7.49 34.71 9.48
CA ASN A 102 7.13 35.92 8.70
C ASN A 102 8.18 37.04 8.82
N GLN A 103 9.20 36.89 9.68
CA GLN A 103 10.33 37.78 9.81
C GLN A 103 11.60 37.27 9.09
N GLY A 104 11.50 36.06 8.47
CA GLY A 104 12.59 35.42 7.75
C GLY A 104 13.55 34.64 8.63
N ASN A 105 13.26 34.45 9.92
CA ASN A 105 14.07 33.60 10.79
C ASN A 105 13.70 32.13 10.60
N ARG A 106 14.67 31.24 10.82
CA ARG A 106 14.41 29.81 10.79
C ARG A 106 13.49 29.40 11.93
N THR A 107 12.45 28.63 11.59
CA THR A 107 11.57 28.01 12.57
C THR A 107 12.26 26.82 13.24
N ASN A 108 11.83 26.52 14.45
CA ASN A 108 12.29 25.35 15.20
C ASN A 108 11.08 24.64 15.84
N TYR A 109 10.55 23.64 15.13
CA TYR A 109 9.41 22.86 15.59
C TYR A 109 9.85 21.56 16.26
N SER A 110 9.07 21.13 17.25
CA SER A 110 9.19 19.78 17.78
C SER A 110 8.89 18.76 16.68
N HIS A 111 9.54 17.59 16.73
CA HIS A 111 9.25 16.47 15.84
C HIS A 111 7.81 15.93 15.97
N HIS A 112 7.10 16.29 17.05
CA HIS A 112 5.67 15.95 17.21
C HIS A 112 4.74 16.89 16.45
N THR A 113 5.22 18.04 16.00
CA THR A 113 4.39 19.07 15.38
C THR A 113 3.81 18.57 14.04
N SER A 114 2.54 18.84 13.83
CA SER A 114 1.83 18.54 12.57
C SER A 114 0.90 19.70 12.23
N THR A 115 0.80 20.01 10.94
CA THR A 115 -0.19 20.98 10.43
C THR A 115 -1.53 20.31 10.11
N ALA A 116 -1.61 18.99 10.17
CA ALA A 116 -2.80 18.26 9.80
C ALA A 116 -3.87 18.31 10.89
N PRO A 117 -5.12 18.65 10.57
CA PRO A 117 -6.26 18.36 11.45
C PRO A 117 -6.56 16.84 11.43
N ARG A 118 -7.35 16.35 12.42
CA ARG A 118 -7.70 14.92 12.50
C ARG A 118 -8.41 14.39 11.25
N TRP A 119 -9.25 15.20 10.61
CA TRP A 119 -9.99 14.79 9.43
C TRP A 119 -9.12 14.62 8.17
N ALA A 120 -7.92 15.25 8.13
CA ALA A 120 -7.03 15.07 6.99
C ALA A 120 -6.61 13.60 6.88
N SER A 121 -6.87 13.00 5.75
CA SER A 121 -6.72 11.55 5.55
C SER A 121 -6.11 11.21 4.20
N SER A 122 -5.53 10.01 4.09
CA SER A 122 -5.04 9.45 2.83
C SER A 122 -5.37 7.95 2.78
N LYS A 123 -6.66 7.64 2.67
CA LYS A 123 -7.16 6.26 2.67
C LYS A 123 -6.85 5.59 1.34
N THR A 124 -6.46 4.33 1.42
CA THR A 124 -6.20 3.52 0.23
C THR A 124 -6.75 2.11 0.41
N LYS A 125 -7.45 1.61 -0.63
CA LYS A 125 -7.82 0.21 -0.75
C LYS A 125 -7.12 -0.35 -1.98
N ALA A 126 -6.48 -1.49 -1.84
CA ALA A 126 -5.77 -2.14 -2.92
C ALA A 126 -6.19 -3.62 -2.99
N LEU A 127 -6.71 -4.02 -4.12
CA LEU A 127 -6.99 -5.41 -4.47
C LEU A 127 -6.08 -5.81 -5.63
N ASN A 128 -5.31 -6.88 -5.45
CA ASN A 128 -4.56 -7.49 -6.53
C ASN A 128 -4.94 -8.97 -6.63
N SER A 129 -5.30 -9.42 -7.82
CA SER A 129 -5.55 -10.82 -8.12
C SER A 129 -4.59 -11.28 -9.21
N PHE A 130 -4.12 -12.52 -9.10
CA PHE A 130 -3.16 -13.02 -10.07
C PHE A 130 -3.40 -14.49 -10.39
N THR A 131 -3.08 -14.84 -11.62
CA THR A 131 -3.04 -16.21 -12.14
C THR A 131 -1.68 -16.43 -12.78
N THR A 132 -1.07 -17.58 -12.51
CA THR A 132 0.17 -17.98 -13.13
C THR A 132 0.10 -19.45 -13.53
N ILE A 133 0.51 -19.77 -14.74
CA ILE A 133 0.72 -21.13 -15.21
C ILE A 133 2.20 -21.29 -15.53
N GLU A 134 2.81 -22.31 -14.94
CA GLU A 134 4.18 -22.71 -15.19
C GLU A 134 4.15 -24.13 -15.77
N HIS A 135 4.78 -24.33 -16.92
CA HIS A 135 4.83 -25.64 -17.59
C HIS A 135 6.27 -25.97 -18.01
N ASN A 136 6.79 -27.09 -17.52
CA ASN A 136 8.07 -27.65 -17.92
C ASN A 136 7.82 -28.64 -19.07
N PHE A 137 8.19 -28.26 -20.28
CA PHE A 137 8.06 -29.19 -21.44
C PHE A 137 9.31 -30.03 -21.67
N SER A 138 10.35 -29.82 -20.87
CA SER A 138 11.49 -30.70 -20.67
C SER A 138 12.19 -30.33 -19.36
N ASP A 139 13.17 -31.14 -18.96
CA ASP A 139 13.98 -30.87 -17.75
C ASP A 139 14.76 -29.53 -17.85
N ASP A 140 14.98 -29.06 -19.05
CA ASP A 140 15.76 -27.84 -19.30
C ASP A 140 14.92 -26.63 -19.66
N TRP A 141 13.67 -26.79 -20.05
CA TRP A 141 12.87 -25.68 -20.59
C TRP A 141 11.53 -25.53 -19.88
N GLN A 142 11.24 -24.30 -19.49
CA GLN A 142 9.99 -23.89 -18.85
C GLN A 142 9.37 -22.69 -19.57
N VAL A 143 8.04 -22.74 -19.74
CA VAL A 143 7.25 -21.55 -20.05
C VAL A 143 6.46 -21.13 -18.84
N LYS A 144 6.36 -19.83 -18.62
CA LYS A 144 5.58 -19.20 -17.57
C LYS A 144 4.71 -18.09 -18.14
N ALA A 145 3.40 -18.22 -17.96
CA ALA A 145 2.42 -17.20 -18.30
C ALA A 145 1.80 -16.66 -17.02
N SER A 146 1.68 -15.33 -16.90
CA SER A 146 1.06 -14.69 -15.74
C SER A 146 0.12 -13.58 -16.17
N TYR A 147 -1.00 -13.48 -15.46
CA TYR A 147 -1.92 -12.37 -15.52
C TYR A 147 -2.08 -11.78 -14.13
N ILE A 148 -2.05 -10.45 -14.03
CA ILE A 148 -2.28 -9.72 -12.78
C ILE A 148 -3.32 -8.65 -13.06
N TYR A 149 -4.34 -8.63 -12.23
CA TYR A 149 -5.34 -7.57 -12.13
C TYR A 149 -5.10 -6.80 -10.84
N GLY A 150 -5.07 -5.49 -10.93
CA GLY A 150 -4.99 -4.57 -9.79
C GLY A 150 -6.14 -3.58 -9.84
N ASP A 151 -6.78 -3.35 -8.68
CA ASP A 151 -7.79 -2.34 -8.47
C ASP A 151 -7.46 -1.58 -7.19
N ASN A 152 -7.23 -0.27 -7.31
CA ASN A 152 -6.76 0.54 -6.21
C ASN A 152 -7.61 1.80 -6.10
N ASP A 153 -8.37 1.91 -5.01
CA ASP A 153 -9.08 3.12 -4.64
C ASP A 153 -8.20 3.98 -3.73
N LEU A 154 -8.28 5.28 -3.92
CA LEU A 154 -7.65 6.27 -3.07
C LEU A 154 -8.64 7.38 -2.74
N GLU A 155 -8.71 7.75 -1.48
CA GLU A 155 -9.54 8.83 -0.96
C GLU A 155 -8.65 9.72 -0.10
N TYR A 156 -8.46 10.97 -0.52
CA TYR A 156 -7.63 11.93 0.19
C TYR A 156 -8.46 13.15 0.59
N ASP A 157 -8.47 13.42 1.89
CA ASP A 157 -8.92 14.69 2.45
C ASP A 157 -7.68 15.50 2.79
N VAL A 158 -7.43 16.57 2.03
CA VAL A 158 -6.16 17.29 2.06
C VAL A 158 -6.34 18.69 2.61
N LEU A 159 -5.53 19.05 3.61
CA LEU A 159 -5.20 20.42 3.93
C LEU A 159 -3.71 20.63 3.65
N TRP A 160 -3.40 21.43 2.67
CA TRP A 160 -2.04 21.85 2.34
C TRP A 160 -1.81 23.29 2.80
N PRO A 161 -1.08 23.52 3.89
CA PRO A 161 -0.84 24.87 4.40
C PRO A 161 0.20 25.59 3.56
N THR A 162 0.09 26.92 3.53
CA THR A 162 1.06 27.83 2.92
C THR A 162 1.24 29.09 3.75
N GLY A 163 2.32 29.83 3.49
CA GLY A 163 2.67 31.04 4.22
C GLY A 163 3.71 30.80 5.31
N ASN A 164 4.08 31.89 5.98
CA ASN A 164 5.06 31.90 7.06
C ASN A 164 4.37 32.34 8.35
N PRO A 165 4.49 31.60 9.43
CA PRO A 165 3.83 31.93 10.70
C PRO A 165 4.51 33.06 11.44
N ASP A 166 3.77 33.74 12.29
CA ASP A 166 4.31 34.65 13.30
C ASP A 166 5.20 33.86 14.29
N PRO A 167 6.39 34.34 14.63
CA PRO A 167 7.33 33.60 15.49
C PRO A 167 6.83 33.40 16.93
N ILE A 168 5.91 34.22 17.41
CA ILE A 168 5.39 34.18 18.77
C ILE A 168 4.08 33.38 18.83
N THR A 169 3.11 33.80 18.04
CA THR A 169 1.75 33.21 18.08
C THR A 169 1.61 31.95 17.22
N ASN A 170 2.50 31.75 16.24
CA ASN A 170 2.44 30.72 15.22
C ASN A 170 1.20 30.81 14.30
N GLU A 171 0.56 31.96 14.28
CA GLU A 171 -0.56 32.28 13.38
C GLU A 171 -0.06 32.87 12.07
N GLY A 172 -0.95 33.02 11.07
CA GLY A 172 -0.67 33.65 9.80
C GLY A 172 -0.46 32.70 8.63
N MET A 173 -0.42 31.40 8.86
CA MET A 173 -0.53 30.43 7.78
C MET A 173 -1.99 30.32 7.30
N ILE A 174 -2.15 30.05 6.03
CA ILE A 174 -3.46 29.85 5.39
C ILE A 174 -3.47 28.51 4.64
N PRO A 175 -4.64 27.92 4.35
CA PRO A 175 -4.72 26.83 3.40
C PRO A 175 -4.30 27.29 2.00
N GLY A 176 -3.26 26.68 1.47
CA GLY A 176 -2.90 26.82 0.05
C GLY A 176 -3.70 25.88 -0.83
N SER A 177 -4.19 24.76 -0.25
CA SER A 177 -5.15 23.85 -0.87
C SER A 177 -5.97 23.16 0.21
N LEU A 178 -7.28 23.13 -0.01
CA LEU A 178 -8.24 22.22 0.61
C LEU A 178 -8.80 21.37 -0.51
N ALA A 179 -8.64 20.07 -0.44
CA ALA A 179 -9.05 19.17 -1.52
C ALA A 179 -9.57 17.85 -1.00
N PHE A 180 -10.57 17.35 -1.71
CA PHE A 180 -10.98 15.96 -1.67
C PHE A 180 -10.63 15.31 -3.01
N ILE A 181 -9.97 14.18 -2.96
CA ILE A 181 -9.58 13.41 -4.14
C ILE A 181 -10.16 12.01 -3.94
N ASP A 182 -11.03 11.61 -4.88
CA ASP A 182 -11.61 10.27 -4.93
C ASP A 182 -11.15 9.63 -6.24
N GLY A 183 -10.15 8.77 -6.16
CA GLY A 183 -9.48 8.21 -7.32
C GLY A 183 -9.55 6.70 -7.36
N ASN A 184 -9.62 6.19 -8.57
CA ASN A 184 -9.48 4.76 -8.84
C ASN A 184 -8.42 4.51 -9.90
N ARG A 185 -7.66 3.45 -9.73
CA ARG A 185 -6.69 2.96 -10.71
C ARG A 185 -6.88 1.47 -10.92
N THR A 186 -7.28 1.10 -12.13
CA THR A 186 -7.28 -0.31 -12.57
C THR A 186 -6.05 -0.62 -13.41
N GLN A 187 -5.53 -1.83 -13.25
CA GLN A 187 -4.33 -2.28 -13.96
C GLN A 187 -4.48 -3.72 -14.41
N HIS A 188 -4.11 -3.99 -15.65
CA HIS A 188 -3.99 -5.33 -16.23
C HIS A 188 -2.55 -5.54 -16.68
N THR A 189 -1.91 -6.60 -16.19
CA THR A 189 -0.55 -6.96 -16.59
C THR A 189 -0.53 -8.39 -17.11
N TYR A 190 0.03 -8.57 -18.29
CA TYR A 190 0.26 -9.86 -18.93
C TYR A 190 1.76 -10.08 -19.06
N ASP A 191 2.25 -11.25 -18.68
CA ASP A 191 3.64 -11.60 -18.74
C ASP A 191 3.79 -13.02 -19.28
N LEU A 192 4.63 -13.21 -20.29
CA LEU A 192 4.97 -14.50 -20.86
C LEU A 192 6.48 -14.63 -20.93
N LYS A 193 7.01 -15.69 -20.34
CA LYS A 193 8.44 -15.99 -20.28
C LYS A 193 8.71 -17.41 -20.72
N LEU A 194 9.74 -17.56 -21.52
CA LEU A 194 10.39 -18.82 -21.85
C LEU A 194 11.80 -18.79 -21.27
N SER A 195 12.14 -19.75 -20.45
CA SER A 195 13.48 -19.89 -19.88
C SER A 195 13.99 -21.32 -20.03
N GLY A 196 15.29 -21.46 -20.23
CA GLY A 196 15.87 -22.79 -20.37
C GLY A 196 17.37 -22.81 -20.47
N ARG A 197 17.90 -24.02 -20.52
CA ARG A 197 19.31 -24.30 -20.70
C ARG A 197 19.51 -25.06 -22.00
N PHE A 198 20.64 -24.82 -22.67
CA PHE A 198 21.04 -25.52 -23.88
C PHE A 198 22.58 -25.57 -23.99
N MET A 199 23.05 -26.55 -24.70
CA MET A 199 24.49 -26.68 -24.94
C MET A 199 24.87 -25.92 -26.21
N LEU A 200 25.92 -25.10 -26.11
CA LEU A 200 26.54 -24.42 -27.27
C LEU A 200 28.05 -24.49 -27.10
N LEU A 201 28.73 -25.02 -28.13
CA LEU A 201 30.18 -25.20 -28.11
C LEU A 201 30.70 -25.89 -26.84
N ASP A 202 30.07 -27.00 -26.47
CA ASP A 202 30.35 -27.83 -25.28
C ASP A 202 30.23 -27.07 -23.94
N ARG A 203 29.53 -25.92 -23.95
CA ARG A 203 29.22 -25.15 -22.72
C ARG A 203 27.75 -25.04 -22.50
N SER A 204 27.33 -25.23 -21.26
CA SER A 204 25.94 -24.96 -20.86
C SER A 204 25.68 -23.46 -20.89
N GLN A 205 24.63 -23.07 -21.59
CA GLN A 205 24.14 -21.71 -21.72
C GLN A 205 22.74 -21.63 -21.11
N GLN A 206 22.35 -20.43 -20.66
CA GLN A 206 20.99 -20.14 -20.20
C GLN A 206 20.37 -19.11 -21.14
N ALA A 207 19.10 -19.31 -21.48
CA ALA A 207 18.30 -18.36 -22.23
C ALA A 207 17.07 -17.95 -21.45
N LEU A 208 16.71 -16.66 -21.53
CA LEU A 208 15.46 -16.10 -21.07
C LEU A 208 14.91 -15.18 -22.15
N ILE A 209 13.71 -15.48 -22.61
CA ILE A 209 12.98 -14.65 -23.57
C ILE A 209 11.63 -14.33 -22.92
N GLY A 210 11.19 -13.07 -22.98
CA GLY A 210 9.92 -12.69 -22.40
C GLY A 210 9.28 -11.49 -23.08
N VAL A 211 7.97 -11.41 -22.96
CA VAL A 211 7.16 -10.25 -23.32
C VAL A 211 6.25 -9.89 -22.17
N ASN A 212 6.16 -8.59 -21.92
CA ASN A 212 5.27 -8.03 -20.91
C ASN A 212 4.43 -6.93 -21.55
N GLN A 213 3.13 -6.92 -21.20
CA GLN A 213 2.20 -5.86 -21.58
C GLN A 213 1.44 -5.40 -20.34
N GLN A 214 1.36 -4.09 -20.16
CA GLN A 214 0.58 -3.48 -19.09
C GLN A 214 -0.39 -2.46 -19.66
N LYS A 215 -1.65 -2.54 -19.22
CA LYS A 215 -2.66 -1.51 -19.43
C LYS A 215 -3.06 -0.95 -18.08
N GLN A 216 -3.13 0.36 -17.99
CA GLN A 216 -3.52 1.06 -16.77
C GLN A 216 -4.53 2.14 -17.10
N GLU A 217 -5.59 2.23 -16.31
CA GLU A 217 -6.63 3.25 -16.41
C GLU A 217 -6.68 4.03 -15.09
N PHE A 218 -6.85 5.31 -15.20
CA PHE A 218 -6.91 6.25 -14.09
C PHE A 218 -8.20 7.06 -14.15
N ALA A 219 -8.93 7.07 -13.04
CA ALA A 219 -9.95 8.07 -12.76
C ALA A 219 -9.53 8.80 -11.48
N ASN A 220 -9.44 10.12 -11.53
CA ASN A 220 -8.96 10.91 -10.40
C ASN A 220 -9.72 12.23 -10.27
N PRO A 221 -11.01 12.19 -9.93
CA PRO A 221 -11.79 13.40 -9.69
C PRO A 221 -11.19 14.16 -8.49
N TYR A 222 -11.06 15.45 -8.69
CA TYR A 222 -10.54 16.41 -7.73
C TYR A 222 -11.61 17.44 -7.41
N TYR A 223 -11.91 17.59 -6.14
CA TYR A 223 -12.80 18.60 -5.61
C TYR A 223 -11.99 19.50 -4.67
N GLY A 224 -11.91 20.78 -4.95
CA GLY A 224 -11.17 21.73 -4.13
C GLY A 224 -11.95 23.00 -3.88
N SER A 225 -11.81 23.54 -2.69
CA SER A 225 -12.36 24.85 -2.35
C SER A 225 -11.37 25.60 -1.47
N LEU A 226 -11.09 26.84 -1.86
CA LEU A 226 -10.35 27.80 -1.04
C LEU A 226 -11.21 28.99 -0.65
N ASN A 227 -12.47 29.03 -1.09
CA ASN A 227 -13.37 30.13 -0.81
C ASN A 227 -13.68 30.17 0.71
N GLU A 228 -13.39 31.32 1.32
CA GLU A 228 -13.68 31.62 2.73
C GLU A 228 -13.01 30.69 3.76
N ALA A 229 -11.93 29.99 3.37
CA ALA A 229 -11.17 29.15 4.29
C ALA A 229 -10.45 30.04 5.33
N PRO A 230 -10.71 29.88 6.63
CA PRO A 230 -10.07 30.69 7.66
C PRO A 230 -8.56 30.40 7.73
N PRO A 231 -7.78 31.35 8.25
CA PRO A 231 -6.36 31.07 8.57
C PRO A 231 -6.23 29.89 9.52
N LEU A 232 -5.10 29.18 9.42
CA LEU A 232 -4.73 28.19 10.43
C LEU A 232 -4.41 28.92 11.75
N GLY A 233 -4.97 28.45 12.83
CA GLY A 233 -4.55 28.84 14.16
C GLY A 233 -3.18 28.26 14.55
N ASP A 234 -2.86 28.26 15.82
CA ASP A 234 -1.63 27.63 16.30
C ASP A 234 -1.67 26.10 16.19
N PHE A 235 -1.12 25.58 15.11
CA PHE A 235 -1.07 24.15 14.83
C PHE A 235 -0.05 23.38 15.71
N ARG A 236 0.76 24.06 16.56
CA ARG A 236 1.62 23.42 17.57
C ARG A 236 0.82 22.76 18.66
N ASP A 237 -0.42 23.23 18.91
CA ASP A 237 -1.29 22.62 19.91
C ASP A 237 -1.64 21.18 19.48
N LYS A 238 -1.42 20.24 20.40
CA LYS A 238 -1.83 18.83 20.19
C LYS A 238 -3.34 18.66 19.96
N ASN A 239 -4.15 19.60 20.43
CA ASN A 239 -5.61 19.62 20.25
C ASN A 239 -6.04 20.51 19.07
N PHE A 240 -5.12 20.97 18.24
CA PHE A 240 -5.42 21.78 17.08
C PHE A 240 -6.54 21.17 16.25
N THR A 241 -7.52 21.99 15.91
CA THR A 241 -8.65 21.65 15.06
C THR A 241 -8.73 22.65 13.91
N TYR A 242 -9.20 22.17 12.77
CA TYR A 242 -9.51 23.01 11.61
C TYR A 242 -10.86 22.58 11.06
N PRO A 243 -11.74 23.50 10.64
CA PRO A 243 -13.07 23.17 10.11
C PRO A 243 -12.99 22.12 8.99
N THR A 244 -13.85 21.11 9.06
CA THR A 244 -13.97 20.12 7.98
C THR A 244 -14.63 20.79 6.78
N PRO A 245 -14.00 20.77 5.60
CA PRO A 245 -14.61 21.31 4.40
C PRO A 245 -15.89 20.55 4.02
N GLN A 246 -16.81 21.25 3.36
CA GLN A 246 -17.96 20.62 2.70
C GLN A 246 -17.64 20.56 1.21
N TRP A 247 -17.48 19.34 0.73
CA TRP A 247 -17.15 19.03 -0.67
C TRP A 247 -18.37 18.98 -1.57
#